data_388ddcfcdfd12e47533f3a63b885da51
#
_entry.id   388ddcfcdfd12e47533f3a63b885da51
#
_cell.length_a   1.000
_cell.length_b   1.000
_cell.length_c   1.000
_cell.angle_alpha   90.00
_cell.angle_beta   90.00
_cell.angle_gamma   90.00
#
_symmetry.space_group_name_H-M   'P 1'
#
loop_
_entity.id
_entity.type
_entity.pdbx_description
1 polymer ?
#
loop_
_entity_poly.entity_id
_entity_poly.type
_entity_poly.pdbx_seq_one_letter_code
_entity_poly.pdbx_strand_id
1 'polypeptide(L)'
;MPETSFAPSSIRALPSWLLGRAAARGHRLVAEALAREGMRMMHHAVLSAVAERGPVSQAELGRSLGIDPKDMVGIVTDLAGEGLVTRTPDPKDRRKNAIAISEEGERRLRRTRRLGDEANDELTAGLSAAERKQLVALLRRIVEPGEPCAPDGDARKG
;
A
#
# COMPACT_ATOMS: atom_id res chain seq x y z
N MET A 1 -3.73 -11.93 25.73
CA MET A 1 -4.95 -12.74 25.59
C MET A 1 -5.39 -12.70 24.15
N PRO A 2 -5.48 -13.81 23.42
CA PRO A 2 -6.12 -13.79 22.13
C PRO A 2 -7.60 -13.47 22.37
N GLU A 3 -8.06 -12.34 21.85
CA GLU A 3 -9.49 -12.06 21.78
C GLU A 3 -10.15 -13.21 21.03
N THR A 4 -10.88 -14.03 21.77
CA THR A 4 -11.69 -15.11 21.20
C THR A 4 -12.73 -14.41 20.31
N SER A 5 -12.52 -14.42 19.00
CA SER A 5 -13.44 -13.82 18.04
C SER A 5 -14.79 -14.49 18.21
N PHE A 6 -15.78 -13.73 18.67
CA PHE A 6 -17.18 -14.18 18.81
C PHE A 6 -17.88 -14.41 17.45
N ALA A 7 -17.16 -14.31 16.34
CA ALA A 7 -17.74 -14.53 15.02
C ALA A 7 -18.17 -16.00 14.87
N PRO A 8 -19.41 -16.27 14.39
CA PRO A 8 -19.89 -17.62 14.13
C PRO A 8 -18.97 -18.40 13.18
N SER A 9 -18.88 -19.72 13.35
CA SER A 9 -18.03 -20.58 12.52
C SER A 9 -18.34 -20.46 11.02
N SER A 10 -19.59 -20.25 10.66
CA SER A 10 -20.04 -20.03 9.29
C SER A 10 -19.46 -18.77 8.63
N ILE A 11 -19.11 -17.76 9.43
CA ILE A 11 -18.54 -16.51 8.94
C ILE A 11 -17.02 -16.59 8.91
N ARG A 12 -16.39 -17.22 9.90
CA ARG A 12 -14.92 -17.29 10.05
C ARG A 12 -14.19 -17.96 8.88
N ALA A 13 -14.88 -18.80 8.11
CA ALA A 13 -14.31 -19.47 6.94
C ALA A 13 -14.50 -18.67 5.63
N LEU A 14 -15.25 -17.58 5.65
CA LEU A 14 -15.50 -16.78 4.44
C LEU A 14 -14.25 -16.01 3.99
N PRO A 15 -13.93 -16.04 2.69
CA PRO A 15 -12.79 -15.26 2.15
C PRO A 15 -12.87 -13.78 2.50
N SER A 16 -14.03 -13.16 2.39
CA SER A 16 -14.24 -11.74 2.72
C SER A 16 -13.92 -11.42 4.18
N TRP A 17 -14.31 -12.29 5.10
CA TRP A 17 -14.02 -12.11 6.51
C TRP A 17 -12.53 -12.28 6.82
N LEU A 18 -11.89 -13.31 6.25
CA LEU A 18 -10.47 -13.59 6.41
C LEU A 18 -9.62 -12.47 5.81
N LEU A 19 -9.96 -11.98 4.62
CA LEU A 19 -9.29 -10.85 3.99
C LEU A 19 -9.42 -9.58 4.83
N GLY A 20 -10.60 -9.29 5.37
CA GLY A 20 -10.79 -8.16 6.27
C GLY A 20 -9.93 -8.24 7.53
N ARG A 21 -9.84 -9.42 8.14
CA ARG A 21 -8.99 -9.66 9.33
C ARG A 21 -7.50 -9.55 9.00
N ALA A 22 -7.07 -10.11 7.88
CA ALA A 22 -5.70 -10.02 7.42
C ALA A 22 -5.31 -8.58 7.10
N ALA A 23 -6.18 -7.84 6.39
CA ALA A 23 -5.97 -6.43 6.08
C ALA A 23 -5.84 -5.56 7.35
N ALA A 24 -6.73 -5.75 8.33
CA ALA A 24 -6.68 -5.01 9.59
C ALA A 24 -5.36 -5.27 10.36
N ARG A 25 -4.92 -6.53 10.39
CA ARG A 25 -3.62 -6.88 11.00
C ARG A 25 -2.45 -6.28 10.24
N GLY A 26 -2.45 -6.39 8.92
CA GLY A 26 -1.39 -5.83 8.06
C GLY A 26 -1.29 -4.32 8.20
N HIS A 27 -2.41 -3.60 8.16
CA HIS A 27 -2.45 -2.15 8.35
C HIS A 27 -1.87 -1.74 9.70
N ARG A 28 -2.21 -2.44 10.78
CA ARG A 28 -1.66 -2.14 12.11
C ARG A 28 -0.14 -2.33 12.15
N LEU A 29 0.37 -3.47 11.71
CA LEU A 29 1.81 -3.76 11.70
C LEU A 29 2.59 -2.74 10.88
N VAL A 30 2.12 -2.42 9.68
CA VAL A 30 2.77 -1.43 8.81
C VAL A 30 2.69 -0.04 9.43
N ALA A 31 1.55 0.37 9.98
CA ALA A 31 1.40 1.68 10.62
C ALA A 31 2.34 1.83 11.83
N GLU A 32 2.44 0.81 12.69
CA GLU A 32 3.35 0.78 13.84
C GLU A 32 4.82 0.84 13.39
N ALA A 33 5.18 0.10 12.35
CA ALA A 33 6.52 0.12 11.79
C ALA A 33 6.91 1.49 11.21
N LEU A 34 6.04 2.09 10.41
CA LEU A 34 6.27 3.41 9.81
C LEU A 34 6.31 4.53 10.86
N ALA A 35 5.52 4.42 11.94
CA ALA A 35 5.50 5.38 13.03
C ALA A 35 6.86 5.51 13.74
N ARG A 36 7.72 4.48 13.69
CA ARG A 36 9.10 4.52 14.22
C ARG A 36 9.97 5.56 13.52
N GLU A 37 9.62 5.91 12.29
CA GLU A 37 10.24 7.00 11.50
C GLU A 37 9.34 8.25 11.42
N GLY A 38 8.30 8.34 12.24
CA GLY A 38 7.35 9.46 12.19
C GLY A 38 6.52 9.52 10.91
N MET A 39 6.40 8.40 10.16
CA MET A 39 5.74 8.37 8.86
C MET A 39 4.35 7.72 8.98
N ARG A 40 3.34 8.36 8.38
CA ARG A 40 2.00 7.79 8.23
C ARG A 40 1.89 7.02 6.91
N MET A 41 1.01 6.01 6.86
CA MET A 41 0.86 5.13 5.69
C MET A 41 0.58 5.90 4.39
N MET A 42 -0.33 6.87 4.41
CA MET A 42 -0.65 7.65 3.22
C MET A 42 0.50 8.56 2.78
N HIS A 43 1.25 9.12 3.72
CA HIS A 43 2.47 9.90 3.43
C HIS A 43 3.54 9.02 2.80
N HIS A 44 3.73 7.80 3.32
CA HIS A 44 4.64 6.82 2.73
C HIS A 44 4.22 6.42 1.30
N ALA A 45 2.93 6.19 1.06
CA ALA A 45 2.41 5.87 -0.27
C ALA A 45 2.65 7.01 -1.27
N VAL A 46 2.36 8.25 -0.88
CA VAL A 46 2.60 9.43 -1.72
C VAL A 46 4.09 9.63 -1.98
N LEU A 47 4.94 9.53 -0.96
CA LEU A 47 6.39 9.67 -1.11
C LEU A 47 6.96 8.58 -2.03
N SER A 48 6.47 7.34 -1.93
CA SER A 48 6.85 6.24 -2.82
C SER A 48 6.45 6.52 -4.27
N ALA A 49 5.24 7.01 -4.51
CA ALA A 49 4.76 7.34 -5.85
C ALA A 49 5.55 8.49 -6.48
N VAL A 50 5.92 9.50 -5.68
CA VAL A 50 6.79 10.59 -6.15
C VAL A 50 8.18 10.08 -6.52
N ALA A 51 8.75 9.17 -5.74
CA ALA A 51 10.05 8.57 -6.02
C ALA A 51 10.06 7.74 -7.32
N GLU A 52 8.99 7.02 -7.60
CA GLU A 52 8.89 6.14 -8.78
C GLU A 52 8.62 6.89 -10.08
N ARG A 53 7.86 7.98 -10.01
CA ARG A 53 7.38 8.70 -11.20
C ARG A 53 8.22 9.93 -11.56
N GLY A 54 9.16 10.33 -10.70
CA GLY A 54 9.91 11.58 -10.82
C GLY A 54 9.00 12.79 -10.63
N PRO A 55 9.30 13.96 -11.18
CA PRO A 55 8.44 15.12 -11.02
C PRO A 55 7.01 14.83 -11.54
N VAL A 56 6.02 14.90 -10.65
CA VAL A 56 4.63 14.52 -10.92
C VAL A 56 3.68 15.54 -10.31
N SER A 57 2.59 15.85 -11.02
CA SER A 57 1.61 16.80 -10.51
C SER A 57 0.79 16.20 -9.35
N GLN A 58 0.34 17.07 -8.46
CA GLN A 58 -0.51 16.70 -7.33
C GLN A 58 -1.81 16.00 -7.77
N ALA A 59 -2.38 16.45 -8.89
CA ALA A 59 -3.59 15.86 -9.47
C ALA A 59 -3.35 14.44 -9.99
N GLU A 60 -2.19 14.18 -10.63
CA GLU A 60 -1.82 12.83 -11.07
C GLU A 60 -1.59 11.87 -9.90
N LEU A 61 -0.95 12.35 -8.82
CA LEU A 61 -0.79 11.57 -7.59
C LEU A 61 -2.15 11.20 -6.99
N GLY A 62 -3.06 12.17 -6.88
CA GLY A 62 -4.41 11.94 -6.36
C GLY A 62 -5.17 10.88 -7.14
N ARG A 63 -5.18 11.00 -8.48
CA ARG A 63 -5.84 10.00 -9.35
C ARG A 63 -5.22 8.61 -9.23
N SER A 64 -3.90 8.54 -9.18
CA SER A 64 -3.20 7.25 -9.17
C SER A 64 -3.32 6.50 -7.85
N LEU A 65 -3.46 7.22 -6.75
CA LEU A 65 -3.55 6.66 -5.40
C LEU A 65 -5.00 6.64 -4.86
N GLY A 66 -5.96 7.18 -5.62
CA GLY A 66 -7.34 7.29 -5.15
C GLY A 66 -7.51 8.23 -3.95
N ILE A 67 -6.67 9.26 -3.85
CA ILE A 67 -6.68 10.23 -2.75
C ILE A 67 -7.45 11.47 -3.18
N ASP A 68 -8.37 11.93 -2.31
CA ASP A 68 -9.09 13.16 -2.53
C ASP A 68 -8.13 14.37 -2.69
N PRO A 69 -8.42 15.33 -3.59
CA PRO A 69 -7.56 16.49 -3.80
C PRO A 69 -7.25 17.29 -2.54
N LYS A 70 -8.21 17.43 -1.62
CA LYS A 70 -8.02 18.17 -0.38
C LYS A 70 -7.03 17.44 0.55
N ASP A 71 -7.16 16.12 0.67
CA ASP A 71 -6.26 15.31 1.48
C ASP A 71 -4.86 15.30 0.87
N MET A 72 -4.75 15.23 -0.45
CA MET A 72 -3.48 15.30 -1.17
C MET A 72 -2.74 16.61 -0.88
N VAL A 73 -3.43 17.73 -0.86
CA VAL A 73 -2.83 19.04 -0.49
C VAL A 73 -2.20 18.98 0.89
N GLY A 74 -2.92 18.42 1.87
CA GLY A 74 -2.42 18.25 3.24
C GLY A 74 -1.17 17.38 3.29
N ILE A 75 -1.21 16.20 2.65
CA ILE A 75 -0.09 15.25 2.62
C ILE A 75 1.16 15.87 1.98
N VAL A 76 1.01 16.51 0.82
CA VAL A 76 2.14 17.14 0.13
C VAL A 76 2.70 18.32 0.95
N THR A 77 1.84 19.06 1.63
CA THR A 77 2.27 20.16 2.51
C THR A 77 3.08 19.63 3.69
N ASP A 78 2.63 18.56 4.32
CA ASP A 78 3.37 17.91 5.42
C ASP A 78 4.74 17.39 4.94
N LEU A 79 4.77 16.65 3.81
CA LEU A 79 6.00 16.12 3.25
C LEU A 79 6.99 17.22 2.84
N ALA A 80 6.51 18.33 2.28
CA ALA A 80 7.34 19.48 1.95
C ALA A 80 7.84 20.21 3.21
N GLY A 81 7.00 20.32 4.23
CA GLY A 81 7.38 20.89 5.54
C GLY A 81 8.48 20.11 6.24
N GLU A 82 8.52 18.79 6.05
CA GLU A 82 9.59 17.91 6.53
C GLU A 82 10.81 17.87 5.59
N GLY A 83 10.79 18.59 4.47
CA GLY A 83 11.87 18.60 3.50
C GLY A 83 12.02 17.30 2.67
N LEU A 84 10.98 16.46 2.62
CA LEU A 84 11.03 15.17 1.94
C LEU A 84 10.68 15.27 0.45
N VAL A 85 9.93 16.30 0.07
CA VAL A 85 9.63 16.63 -1.32
C VAL A 85 9.84 18.11 -1.57
N THR A 86 10.05 18.46 -2.85
CA THR A 86 10.14 19.84 -3.34
C THR A 86 9.07 20.10 -4.37
N ARG A 87 8.60 21.35 -4.46
CA ARG A 87 7.73 21.81 -5.54
C ARG A 87 8.57 22.51 -6.58
N THR A 88 8.49 22.04 -7.80
CA THR A 88 9.18 22.63 -8.96
C THR A 88 8.16 22.95 -10.05
N PRO A 89 8.47 23.90 -10.97
CA PRO A 89 7.61 24.10 -12.13
C PRO A 89 7.45 22.79 -12.91
N ASP A 90 6.22 22.47 -13.33
CA ASP A 90 5.98 21.28 -14.14
C ASP A 90 6.72 21.39 -15.48
N PRO A 91 7.51 20.39 -15.89
CA PRO A 91 8.21 20.40 -17.18
C PRO A 91 7.28 20.56 -18.40
N LYS A 92 6.02 20.09 -18.28
CA LYS A 92 5.01 20.14 -19.34
C LYS A 92 4.17 21.42 -19.33
N ASP A 93 3.99 22.04 -18.15
CA ASP A 93 3.22 23.26 -17.99
C ASP A 93 3.77 24.08 -16.81
N ARG A 94 4.59 25.08 -17.11
CA ARG A 94 5.25 25.95 -16.12
C ARG A 94 4.28 26.72 -15.20
N ARG A 95 2.99 26.71 -15.49
CA ARG A 95 1.96 27.31 -14.63
C ARG A 95 1.55 26.38 -13.49
N LYS A 96 1.94 25.11 -13.57
CA LYS A 96 1.64 24.09 -12.56
C LYS A 96 2.91 23.71 -11.82
N ASN A 97 2.75 23.27 -10.59
CA ASN A 97 3.84 22.71 -9.80
C ASN A 97 3.86 21.18 -9.95
N ALA A 98 5.04 20.64 -10.15
CA ALA A 98 5.33 19.23 -10.00
C ALA A 98 5.99 18.97 -8.65
N ILE A 99 5.74 17.81 -8.10
CA ILE A 99 6.31 17.33 -6.85
C ILE A 99 7.47 16.40 -7.19
N ALA A 100 8.63 16.68 -6.62
CA ALA A 100 9.83 15.86 -6.76
C ALA A 100 10.32 15.42 -5.38
N ILE A 101 10.90 14.23 -5.29
CA ILE A 101 11.51 13.77 -4.06
C ILE A 101 12.85 14.49 -3.82
N SER A 102 13.14 14.81 -2.55
CA SER A 102 14.43 15.35 -2.14
C SER A 102 15.39 14.22 -1.75
N GLU A 103 16.68 14.54 -1.56
CA GLU A 103 17.65 13.56 -1.02
C GLU A 103 17.25 13.04 0.36
N GLU A 104 16.73 13.91 1.23
CA GLU A 104 16.21 13.49 2.54
C GLU A 104 14.99 12.59 2.38
N GLY A 105 14.09 12.91 1.43
CA GLY A 105 12.96 12.07 1.07
C GLY A 105 13.38 10.67 0.65
N GLU A 106 14.42 10.56 -0.19
CA GLU A 106 14.96 9.27 -0.60
C GLU A 106 15.57 8.49 0.58
N ARG A 107 16.31 9.16 1.46
CA ARG A 107 16.86 8.54 2.68
C ARG A 107 15.75 8.03 3.59
N ARG A 108 14.74 8.85 3.84
CA ARG A 108 13.56 8.48 4.65
C ARG A 108 12.82 7.31 4.02
N LEU A 109 12.60 7.35 2.70
CA LEU A 109 11.89 6.30 1.98
C LEU A 109 12.63 4.95 2.04
N ARG A 110 13.96 4.93 1.94
CA ARG A 110 14.74 3.69 2.13
C ARG A 110 14.54 3.08 3.53
N ARG A 111 14.53 3.91 4.58
CA ARG A 111 14.30 3.43 5.96
C ARG A 111 12.88 2.90 6.14
N THR A 112 11.89 3.64 5.67
CA THR A 112 10.47 3.24 5.82
C THR A 112 10.11 2.03 4.96
N ARG A 113 10.71 1.84 3.79
CA ARG A 113 10.55 0.62 2.98
C ARG A 113 11.04 -0.61 3.75
N ARG A 114 12.23 -0.55 4.33
CA ARG A 114 12.76 -1.66 5.13
C ARG A 114 11.83 -2.01 6.29
N LEU A 115 11.34 -1.01 7.01
CA LEU A 115 10.38 -1.22 8.10
C LEU A 115 9.05 -1.82 7.61
N GLY A 116 8.57 -1.40 6.46
CA GLY A 116 7.39 -1.97 5.81
C GLY A 116 7.60 -3.43 5.40
N ASP A 117 8.77 -3.78 4.88
CA ASP A 117 9.14 -5.14 4.52
C ASP A 117 9.20 -6.04 5.78
N GLU A 118 9.83 -5.58 6.86
CA GLU A 118 9.87 -6.27 8.16
C GLU A 118 8.45 -6.53 8.70
N ALA A 119 7.54 -5.55 8.59
CA ALA A 119 6.15 -5.69 9.01
C ALA A 119 5.37 -6.72 8.16
N ASN A 120 5.63 -6.76 6.86
CA ASN A 120 5.04 -7.76 5.96
C ASN A 120 5.62 -9.16 6.20
N ASP A 121 6.89 -9.26 6.55
CA ASP A 121 7.49 -10.53 6.99
C ASP A 121 6.85 -11.05 8.27
N GLU A 122 6.61 -10.17 9.24
CA GLU A 122 5.88 -10.52 10.47
C GLU A 122 4.43 -10.94 10.18
N LEU A 123 3.73 -10.20 9.30
CA LEU A 123 2.37 -10.54 8.89
C LEU A 123 2.26 -11.96 8.35
N THR A 124 3.26 -12.36 7.59
CA THR A 124 3.28 -13.65 6.86
C THR A 124 4.24 -14.68 7.48
N ALA A 125 4.66 -14.48 8.73
CA ALA A 125 5.64 -15.35 9.40
C ALA A 125 5.21 -16.83 9.49
N GLY A 126 3.90 -17.11 9.49
CA GLY A 126 3.35 -18.46 9.47
C GLY A 126 3.37 -19.16 8.10
N LEU A 127 3.87 -18.50 7.06
CA LEU A 127 3.90 -19.02 5.70
C LEU A 127 5.34 -19.28 5.24
N SER A 128 5.55 -20.36 4.49
CA SER A 128 6.80 -20.58 3.75
C SER A 128 6.97 -19.53 2.64
N ALA A 129 8.18 -19.43 2.08
CA ALA A 129 8.46 -18.51 0.98
C ALA A 129 7.59 -18.80 -0.26
N ALA A 130 7.34 -20.09 -0.56
CA ALA A 130 6.47 -20.49 -1.65
C ALA A 130 5.01 -20.09 -1.42
N GLU A 131 4.50 -20.30 -0.20
CA GLU A 131 3.14 -19.90 0.19
C GLU A 131 2.94 -18.39 0.19
N ARG A 132 3.94 -17.59 0.63
CA ARG A 132 3.89 -16.13 0.51
C ARG A 132 3.77 -15.68 -0.94
N LYS A 133 4.57 -16.27 -1.83
CA LYS A 133 4.52 -15.97 -3.27
C LYS A 133 3.16 -16.31 -3.86
N GLN A 134 2.61 -17.46 -3.47
CA GLN A 134 1.27 -17.89 -3.90
C GLN A 134 0.18 -16.95 -3.36
N LEU A 135 0.25 -16.56 -2.08
CA LEU A 135 -0.67 -15.60 -1.48
C LEU A 135 -0.70 -14.28 -2.25
N VAL A 136 0.46 -13.71 -2.55
CA VAL A 136 0.56 -12.45 -3.32
C VAL A 136 -0.07 -12.61 -4.71
N ALA A 137 0.19 -13.72 -5.39
CA ALA A 137 -0.38 -14.00 -6.72
C ALA A 137 -1.92 -14.11 -6.67
N LEU A 138 -2.46 -14.79 -5.66
CA LEU A 138 -3.90 -14.94 -5.48
C LEU A 138 -4.59 -13.62 -5.11
N LEU A 139 -3.99 -12.85 -4.20
CA LEU A 139 -4.52 -11.54 -3.81
C LEU A 139 -4.54 -10.57 -4.99
N ARG A 140 -3.50 -10.55 -5.84
CA ARG A 140 -3.50 -9.72 -7.06
C ARG A 140 -4.68 -10.05 -7.97
N ARG A 141 -5.00 -11.32 -8.16
CA ARG A 141 -6.15 -11.74 -8.99
C ARG A 141 -7.50 -11.30 -8.40
N ILE A 142 -7.58 -11.10 -7.10
CA ILE A 142 -8.80 -10.58 -6.44
C ILE A 142 -8.89 -9.06 -6.57
N VAL A 143 -7.77 -8.36 -6.40
CA VAL A 143 -7.71 -6.88 -6.44
C VAL A 143 -7.80 -6.35 -7.86
N GLU A 144 -7.19 -7.04 -8.81
CA GLU A 144 -7.16 -6.72 -10.23
C GLU A 144 -7.87 -7.86 -11.00
N PRO A 145 -9.21 -7.94 -10.97
CA PRO A 145 -9.91 -9.02 -11.63
C PRO A 145 -9.67 -8.93 -13.15
N GLY A 146 -8.81 -9.82 -13.63
CA GLY A 146 -8.66 -10.12 -15.04
C GLY A 146 -9.85 -10.93 -15.58
N GLU A 147 -9.71 -11.54 -16.75
CA GLU A 147 -10.72 -12.46 -17.26
C GLU A 147 -11.02 -13.56 -16.23
N PRO A 148 -12.30 -13.91 -16.01
CA PRO A 148 -12.68 -14.96 -15.08
C PRO A 148 -11.96 -16.26 -15.43
N CYS A 149 -11.44 -16.94 -14.40
CA CYS A 149 -10.87 -18.26 -14.56
C CYS A 149 -11.90 -19.17 -15.24
N ALA A 150 -11.51 -19.86 -16.32
CA ALA A 150 -12.37 -20.86 -16.92
C ALA A 150 -12.83 -21.85 -15.84
N PRO A 151 -14.12 -22.21 -15.79
CA PRO A 151 -14.59 -23.20 -14.84
C PRO A 151 -13.78 -24.48 -14.99
N ASP A 152 -13.33 -25.06 -13.87
CA ASP A 152 -12.69 -26.36 -13.85
C ASP A 152 -13.57 -27.33 -14.65
N GLY A 153 -13.03 -27.85 -15.74
CA GLY A 153 -13.77 -28.74 -16.62
C GLY A 153 -14.35 -29.89 -15.80
N ASP A 154 -15.64 -30.06 -15.90
CA ASP A 154 -16.43 -31.10 -15.27
C ASP A 154 -15.77 -32.49 -15.49
N ALA A 155 -15.02 -32.93 -14.48
CA ALA A 155 -14.51 -34.29 -14.43
C ALA A 155 -15.59 -35.28 -13.98
N ARG A 156 -16.75 -35.24 -14.64
CA ARG A 156 -17.81 -36.23 -14.53
C ARG A 156 -18.14 -36.77 -15.92
N LYS A 157 -17.32 -37.70 -16.38
CA LYS A 157 -17.73 -38.75 -17.35
C LYS A 157 -16.84 -39.98 -17.15
N GLY A 158 -17.43 -41.00 -16.64
CA GLY A 158 -16.86 -42.33 -16.58
C GLY A 158 -17.55 -43.17 -15.52
#